data_f1629e914f4682522bf540c98136f47e
#
_entry.id   f1629e914f4682522bf540c98136f47e
#
_cell.length_a   1.000
_cell.length_b   1.000
_cell.length_c   1.000
_cell.angle_alpha   90.00
_cell.angle_beta   90.00
_cell.angle_gamma   90.00
#
_symmetry.space_group_name_H-M   'P 1'
#
loop_
_entity.id
_entity.type
_entity.pdbx_description
1 polymer ?
#
loop_
_entity_poly.entity_id
_entity_poly.type
_entity_poly.pdbx_seq_one_letter_code
_entity_poly.pdbx_strand_id
1 'polypeptide(L)'
;LYDDPWSRECAEAFGVRNNMEYIAEFNNMRPEQVIKAHTASDYWVTGVGFVPGAFMSYAMDPRQRIGAPLYRTPRSWTHSRLLNFGGTTSTIYPIRVPGGGQLFGRTPVNIFEPQQKNAVFAGSPVLARAGDRHRYRAIARDEYEHIRELVEAGTYEYQIEEDSFDCAQYIAWLESLGEAAEKTDLNSLWSLT
;
A
#
# COMPACT_ATOMS: atom_id res chain seq x y z
N LEU A 1 -2.26 -9.87 -3.60
CA LEU A 1 -3.07 -10.85 -2.87
C LEU A 1 -3.51 -10.22 -1.55
N TYR A 2 -4.83 -10.06 -1.34
CA TYR A 2 -5.40 -9.56 -0.09
C TYR A 2 -5.73 -10.71 0.84
N ASP A 3 -5.87 -10.39 2.14
CA ASP A 3 -6.15 -11.36 3.20
C ASP A 3 -5.18 -12.56 3.16
N ASP A 4 -3.93 -12.25 3.00
CA ASP A 4 -2.85 -13.19 2.76
C ASP A 4 -2.35 -13.88 4.06
N PRO A 5 -1.76 -15.09 3.94
CA PRO A 5 -1.34 -15.85 5.12
C PRO A 5 -0.19 -15.19 5.90
N TRP A 6 0.66 -14.39 5.26
CA TRP A 6 1.79 -13.73 5.93
C TRP A 6 1.35 -12.55 6.81
N SER A 7 0.29 -11.83 6.40
CA SER A 7 -0.35 -10.82 7.26
C SER A 7 -0.97 -11.47 8.48
N ARG A 8 -1.63 -12.62 8.31
CA ARG A 8 -2.21 -13.41 9.41
C ARG A 8 -1.14 -13.95 10.35
N GLU A 9 -0.06 -14.53 9.81
CA GLU A 9 1.09 -14.99 10.60
C GLU A 9 1.67 -13.87 11.46
N CYS A 10 1.85 -12.68 10.89
CA CYS A 10 2.29 -11.52 11.67
C CYS A 10 1.30 -11.17 12.79
N ALA A 11 0.00 -11.18 12.52
CA ALA A 11 -1.01 -10.87 13.53
C ALA A 11 -0.98 -11.90 14.68
N GLU A 12 -0.93 -13.18 14.36
CA GLU A 12 -0.85 -14.28 15.34
C GLU A 12 0.43 -14.20 16.16
N ALA A 13 1.60 -14.02 15.53
CA ALA A 13 2.90 -13.96 16.21
C ALA A 13 3.01 -12.83 17.25
N PHE A 14 2.25 -11.76 17.06
CA PHE A 14 2.24 -10.60 17.97
C PHE A 14 0.96 -10.50 18.82
N GLY A 15 0.09 -11.51 18.77
CA GLY A 15 -1.13 -11.57 19.57
C GLY A 15 -2.12 -10.45 19.26
N VAL A 16 -2.13 -9.95 18.03
CA VAL A 16 -3.05 -8.93 17.56
C VAL A 16 -4.15 -9.53 16.69
N ARG A 17 -5.29 -8.85 16.62
CA ARG A 17 -6.42 -9.31 15.78
C ARG A 17 -6.07 -9.27 14.29
N ASN A 18 -6.86 -9.97 13.45
CA ASN A 18 -6.76 -9.89 12.01
C ASN A 18 -6.86 -8.42 11.54
N ASN A 19 -5.83 -7.96 10.83
CA ASN A 19 -5.72 -6.55 10.48
C ASN A 19 -6.72 -6.15 9.37
N MET A 20 -7.07 -7.05 8.44
CA MET A 20 -8.09 -6.76 7.43
C MET A 20 -9.46 -6.52 8.09
N GLU A 21 -9.85 -7.34 9.05
CA GLU A 21 -11.09 -7.16 9.80
C GLU A 21 -11.07 -5.85 10.60
N TYR A 22 -9.93 -5.52 11.22
CA TYR A 22 -9.77 -4.28 11.96
C TYR A 22 -9.87 -3.05 11.05
N ILE A 23 -9.22 -3.06 9.87
CA ILE A 23 -9.33 -1.98 8.87
C ILE A 23 -10.78 -1.82 8.41
N ALA A 24 -11.45 -2.93 8.12
CA ALA A 24 -12.84 -2.93 7.68
C ALA A 24 -13.77 -2.31 8.72
N GLU A 25 -13.66 -2.74 9.97
CA GLU A 25 -14.44 -2.20 11.08
C GLU A 25 -14.16 -0.71 11.32
N PHE A 26 -12.87 -0.32 11.34
CA PHE A 26 -12.46 1.07 11.55
C PHE A 26 -13.04 2.03 10.51
N ASN A 27 -13.18 1.58 9.26
CA ASN A 27 -13.76 2.36 8.16
C ASN A 27 -15.27 2.13 7.97
N ASN A 28 -15.94 1.38 8.87
CA ASN A 28 -17.33 0.97 8.74
C ASN A 28 -17.63 0.30 7.39
N MET A 29 -16.76 -0.62 7.00
CA MET A 29 -16.78 -1.36 5.73
C MET A 29 -16.73 -2.87 5.99
N ARG A 30 -17.06 -3.66 4.96
CA ARG A 30 -16.70 -5.08 4.89
C ARG A 30 -15.32 -5.24 4.22
N PRO A 31 -14.60 -6.37 4.46
CA PRO A 31 -13.29 -6.62 3.82
C PRO A 31 -13.28 -6.43 2.30
N GLU A 32 -14.32 -6.86 1.60
CA GLU A 32 -14.43 -6.71 0.15
C GLU A 32 -14.54 -5.23 -0.27
N GLN A 33 -15.16 -4.40 0.55
CA GLN A 33 -15.26 -2.96 0.31
C GLN A 33 -13.91 -2.25 0.54
N VAL A 34 -13.11 -2.71 1.52
CA VAL A 34 -11.74 -2.24 1.73
C VAL A 34 -10.89 -2.54 0.48
N ILE A 35 -10.95 -3.77 -0.02
CA ILE A 35 -10.22 -4.17 -1.24
C ILE A 35 -10.67 -3.32 -2.43
N LYS A 36 -11.98 -3.15 -2.61
CA LYS A 36 -12.54 -2.34 -3.69
C LYS A 36 -12.06 -0.88 -3.61
N ALA A 37 -12.13 -0.26 -2.46
CA ALA A 37 -11.66 1.12 -2.25
C ALA A 37 -10.16 1.24 -2.53
N HIS A 38 -9.34 0.30 -2.01
CA HIS A 38 -7.91 0.31 -2.22
C HIS A 38 -7.49 0.12 -3.69
N THR A 39 -8.28 -0.57 -4.48
CA THR A 39 -7.98 -0.81 -5.91
C THR A 39 -8.64 0.19 -6.87
N ALA A 40 -9.51 1.07 -6.37
CA ALA A 40 -10.31 1.98 -7.20
C ALA A 40 -9.65 3.35 -7.46
N SER A 41 -8.49 3.62 -6.85
CA SER A 41 -7.79 4.91 -6.99
C SER A 41 -6.34 4.70 -7.39
N ASP A 42 -5.79 5.70 -8.05
CA ASP A 42 -4.34 5.88 -8.14
C ASP A 42 -3.83 6.40 -6.79
N TYR A 43 -2.58 6.08 -6.49
CA TYR A 43 -1.88 6.51 -5.30
C TYR A 43 -0.69 7.37 -5.68
N TRP A 44 -0.62 8.55 -5.09
CA TRP A 44 0.50 9.48 -5.25
C TRP A 44 1.59 9.18 -4.23
N VAL A 45 2.82 8.93 -4.69
CA VAL A 45 4.00 8.78 -3.84
C VAL A 45 4.47 10.14 -3.38
N THR A 46 4.28 10.45 -2.11
CA THR A 46 4.66 11.74 -1.52
C THR A 46 6.10 11.77 -1.02
N GLY A 47 6.69 10.61 -0.78
CA GLY A 47 8.06 10.51 -0.32
C GLY A 47 8.55 9.06 -0.23
N VAL A 48 9.86 8.92 -0.17
CA VAL A 48 10.56 7.65 0.03
C VAL A 48 11.39 7.76 1.31
N GLY A 49 11.25 6.81 2.24
CA GLY A 49 11.96 6.88 3.51
C GLY A 49 11.59 5.75 4.46
N PHE A 50 11.97 5.85 5.72
CA PHE A 50 11.88 4.84 6.76
C PHE A 50 12.94 3.74 6.59
N VAL A 51 12.93 3.02 5.49
CA VAL A 51 13.97 2.05 5.07
C VAL A 51 14.14 2.12 3.56
N PRO A 52 15.26 1.63 2.99
CA PRO A 52 15.48 1.66 1.55
C PRO A 52 14.32 1.02 0.79
N GLY A 53 13.78 1.76 -0.18
CA GLY A 53 12.66 1.33 -1.03
C GLY A 53 11.26 1.48 -0.42
N ALA A 54 11.12 1.81 0.86
CA ALA A 54 9.80 2.13 1.40
C ALA A 54 9.36 3.51 0.89
N PHE A 55 8.09 3.61 0.56
CA PHE A 55 7.46 4.85 0.13
C PHE A 55 6.18 5.11 0.91
N MET A 56 5.78 6.36 0.97
CA MET A 56 4.50 6.80 1.52
C MET A 56 3.63 7.26 0.37
N SER A 57 2.43 6.73 0.27
CA SER A 57 1.49 7.13 -0.78
C SER A 57 0.08 7.32 -0.25
N TYR A 58 -0.69 8.13 -0.94
CA TYR A 58 -2.05 8.47 -0.59
C TYR A 58 -2.96 8.28 -1.78
N ALA A 59 -4.17 7.75 -1.53
CA ALA A 59 -5.19 7.66 -2.57
C ALA A 59 -5.52 9.05 -3.10
N MET A 60 -5.47 9.20 -4.43
CA MET A 60 -5.75 10.48 -5.10
C MET A 60 -7.24 10.80 -5.08
N ASP A 61 -8.10 9.80 -5.20
CA ASP A 61 -9.54 9.99 -5.01
C ASP A 61 -9.89 10.00 -3.51
N PRO A 62 -10.29 11.17 -2.95
CA PRO A 62 -10.62 11.28 -1.53
C PRO A 62 -11.78 10.36 -1.11
N ARG A 63 -12.68 10.01 -2.03
CA ARG A 63 -13.81 9.11 -1.76
C ARG A 63 -13.37 7.66 -1.54
N GLN A 64 -12.16 7.30 -1.97
CA GLN A 64 -11.55 5.99 -1.85
C GLN A 64 -10.50 5.91 -0.72
N ARG A 65 -10.30 7.01 0.00
CA ARG A 65 -9.40 7.03 1.14
C ARG A 65 -9.93 6.16 2.25
N ILE A 66 -9.08 5.26 2.68
CA ILE A 66 -9.27 4.40 3.85
C ILE A 66 -8.01 4.48 4.68
N GLY A 67 -8.09 4.09 5.92
CA GLY A 67 -6.93 4.11 6.81
C GLY A 67 -7.17 3.30 8.07
N ALA A 68 -6.15 3.24 8.90
CA ALA A 68 -6.24 2.63 10.21
C ALA A 68 -5.12 3.14 11.12
N PRO A 69 -5.35 3.24 12.45
CA PRO A 69 -4.33 3.69 13.37
C PRO A 69 -3.16 2.70 13.42
N LEU A 70 -1.97 3.25 13.65
CA LEU A 70 -0.80 2.45 13.95
C LEU A 70 -0.95 1.71 15.29
N TYR A 71 -0.30 0.56 15.42
CA TYR A 71 -0.12 -0.06 16.73
C TYR A 71 0.73 0.83 17.64
N ARG A 72 0.33 0.95 18.92
CA ARG A 72 1.13 1.65 19.94
C ARG A 72 2.51 1.03 20.12
N THR A 73 2.57 -0.31 20.11
CA THR A 73 3.83 -1.06 20.14
C THR A 73 4.03 -1.70 18.78
N PRO A 74 4.97 -1.22 17.98
CA PRO A 74 5.27 -1.83 16.69
C PRO A 74 5.70 -3.30 16.85
N ARG A 75 5.36 -4.11 15.86
CA ARG A 75 5.91 -5.46 15.73
C ARG A 75 7.44 -5.36 15.58
N SER A 76 8.17 -6.27 16.21
CA SER A 76 9.63 -6.34 16.08
C SER A 76 10.09 -6.81 14.70
N TRP A 77 9.19 -7.44 13.93
CA TRP A 77 9.40 -7.78 12.52
C TRP A 77 8.08 -7.80 11.73
N THR A 78 8.19 -7.61 10.44
CA THR A 78 7.10 -7.69 9.46
C THR A 78 7.69 -8.30 8.19
N HIS A 79 6.99 -9.22 7.55
CA HIS A 79 7.47 -9.77 6.28
C HIS A 79 7.61 -8.69 5.21
N SER A 80 8.58 -8.86 4.32
CA SER A 80 8.71 -8.03 3.13
C SER A 80 7.49 -8.15 2.22
N ARG A 81 7.25 -7.10 1.43
CA ARG A 81 6.19 -7.00 0.42
C ARG A 81 4.77 -6.98 1.00
N LEU A 82 4.60 -6.87 2.32
CA LEU A 82 3.29 -6.66 2.92
C LEU A 82 2.81 -5.22 2.72
N LEU A 83 1.55 -5.11 2.29
CA LEU A 83 0.83 -3.85 2.21
C LEU A 83 0.33 -3.47 3.59
N ASN A 84 0.40 -2.20 3.92
CA ASN A 84 -0.10 -1.72 5.20
C ASN A 84 -0.66 -0.30 5.14
N PHE A 85 -1.52 0.00 6.11
CA PHE A 85 -1.93 1.35 6.44
C PHE A 85 -1.29 1.82 7.75
N GLY A 86 -0.83 3.08 7.73
CA GLY A 86 -0.44 3.84 8.91
C GLY A 86 -1.11 5.22 8.85
N GLY A 87 -2.21 5.41 9.59
CA GLY A 87 -3.14 6.48 9.29
C GLY A 87 -3.80 6.26 7.93
N THR A 88 -3.79 7.24 7.06
CA THR A 88 -4.25 7.14 5.66
C THR A 88 -3.14 6.84 4.66
N THR A 89 -1.92 6.70 5.14
CA THR A 89 -0.76 6.35 4.30
C THR A 89 -0.81 4.89 3.92
N SER A 90 -0.84 4.60 2.62
CA SER A 90 -0.62 3.26 2.08
C SER A 90 0.85 3.08 1.74
N THR A 91 1.43 1.97 2.17
CA THR A 91 2.82 1.63 1.86
C THR A 91 3.02 0.13 1.75
N ILE A 92 4.20 -0.27 1.29
CA ILE A 92 4.65 -1.65 1.19
C ILE A 92 5.95 -1.78 1.97
N TYR A 93 6.07 -2.80 2.80
CA TYR A 93 7.34 -3.12 3.45
C TYR A 93 8.33 -3.71 2.41
N PRO A 94 9.41 -3.03 2.04
CA PRO A 94 10.34 -3.52 1.00
C PRO A 94 11.18 -4.70 1.45
N ILE A 95 11.51 -4.73 2.73
CA ILE A 95 12.33 -5.75 3.39
C ILE A 95 11.69 -6.17 4.71
N ARG A 96 12.23 -7.21 5.36
CA ARG A 96 11.80 -7.60 6.70
C ARG A 96 12.30 -6.59 7.74
N VAL A 97 11.38 -5.87 8.37
CA VAL A 97 11.69 -4.79 9.35
C VAL A 97 10.61 -4.71 10.43
N PRO A 98 10.89 -4.04 11.56
CA PRO A 98 9.85 -3.64 12.51
C PRO A 98 8.79 -2.77 11.85
N GLY A 99 7.54 -2.83 12.33
CA GLY A 99 6.49 -1.98 11.79
C GLY A 99 5.19 -2.00 12.59
N GLY A 100 4.52 -0.85 12.61
CA GLY A 100 3.26 -0.63 13.33
C GLY A 100 2.01 -0.54 12.45
N GLY A 101 2.16 -0.62 11.12
CA GLY A 101 1.01 -0.50 10.20
C GLY A 101 0.10 -1.72 10.22
N GLN A 102 -1.16 -1.52 9.90
CA GLN A 102 -2.16 -2.58 9.76
C GLN A 102 -1.97 -3.32 8.43
N LEU A 103 -1.71 -4.61 8.49
CA LEU A 103 -1.37 -5.45 7.34
C LEU A 103 -2.62 -6.03 6.69
N PHE A 104 -2.76 -5.95 5.38
CA PHE A 104 -3.99 -6.40 4.71
C PHE A 104 -3.80 -7.05 3.35
N GLY A 105 -2.56 -7.20 2.91
CA GLY A 105 -2.25 -7.83 1.64
C GLY A 105 -0.76 -7.96 1.39
N ARG A 106 -0.40 -8.66 0.33
CA ARG A 106 0.98 -8.84 -0.10
C ARG A 106 1.12 -8.69 -1.61
N THR A 107 2.12 -7.92 -2.05
CA THR A 107 2.47 -7.84 -3.47
C THR A 107 3.44 -8.95 -3.87
N PRO A 108 3.33 -9.52 -5.08
CA PRO A 108 4.32 -10.48 -5.60
C PRO A 108 5.58 -9.78 -6.09
N VAL A 109 5.50 -8.49 -6.47
CA VAL A 109 6.64 -7.76 -7.02
C VAL A 109 7.56 -7.19 -5.94
N ASN A 110 8.83 -7.04 -6.26
CA ASN A 110 9.77 -6.31 -5.42
C ASN A 110 9.62 -4.81 -5.67
N ILE A 111 9.72 -4.01 -4.62
CA ILE A 111 9.81 -2.54 -4.69
C ILE A 111 11.20 -2.03 -4.31
N PHE A 112 12.03 -2.95 -3.82
CA PHE A 112 13.44 -2.75 -3.52
C PHE A 112 14.20 -4.03 -3.88
N GLU A 113 15.22 -3.92 -4.70
CA GLU A 113 16.00 -5.07 -5.17
C GLU A 113 17.50 -4.71 -5.27
N PRO A 114 18.25 -4.91 -4.18
CA PRO A 114 19.67 -4.58 -4.15
C PRO A 114 20.51 -5.30 -5.20
N GLN A 115 20.09 -6.50 -5.62
CA GLN A 115 20.78 -7.31 -6.62
C GLN A 115 20.46 -6.89 -8.06
N GLN A 116 19.46 -6.03 -8.26
CA GLN A 116 19.06 -5.47 -9.56
C GLN A 116 18.90 -6.52 -10.69
N LYS A 117 18.33 -7.69 -10.36
CA LYS A 117 18.12 -8.79 -11.31
C LYS A 117 17.07 -8.47 -12.37
N ASN A 118 15.97 -7.81 -11.93
CA ASN A 118 14.93 -7.39 -12.84
C ASN A 118 15.33 -6.08 -13.54
N ALA A 119 15.08 -5.99 -14.85
CA ALA A 119 15.52 -4.87 -15.69
C ALA A 119 15.08 -3.48 -15.18
N VAL A 120 13.92 -3.39 -14.55
CA VAL A 120 13.39 -2.15 -13.97
C VAL A 120 14.33 -1.53 -12.92
N PHE A 121 15.14 -2.36 -12.27
CA PHE A 121 16.09 -1.92 -11.24
C PHE A 121 17.49 -1.62 -11.79
N ALA A 122 17.73 -1.70 -13.09
CA ALA A 122 19.07 -1.51 -13.67
C ALA A 122 19.71 -0.15 -13.30
N GLY A 123 18.90 0.90 -13.15
CA GLY A 123 19.38 2.25 -12.78
C GLY A 123 19.28 2.57 -11.28
N SER A 124 18.55 1.79 -10.50
CA SER A 124 18.31 2.02 -9.07
C SER A 124 17.76 0.77 -8.41
N PRO A 125 18.22 0.41 -7.20
CA PRO A 125 17.60 -0.69 -6.43
C PRO A 125 16.22 -0.34 -5.88
N VAL A 126 15.77 0.90 -5.98
CA VAL A 126 14.48 1.42 -5.49
C VAL A 126 13.56 1.65 -6.66
N LEU A 127 12.35 1.10 -6.61
CA LEU A 127 11.36 1.20 -7.68
C LEU A 127 10.70 2.59 -7.71
N ALA A 128 10.14 3.02 -6.58
CA ALA A 128 9.33 4.23 -6.51
C ALA A 128 10.14 5.49 -6.23
N ARG A 129 9.71 6.61 -6.80
CA ARG A 129 10.24 7.95 -6.56
C ARG A 129 9.12 8.87 -6.07
N ALA A 130 9.46 9.91 -5.32
CA ALA A 130 8.48 10.95 -4.99
C ALA A 130 7.95 11.59 -6.28
N GLY A 131 6.63 11.72 -6.37
CA GLY A 131 5.93 12.19 -7.56
C GLY A 131 5.39 11.07 -8.46
N ASP A 132 5.85 9.83 -8.31
CA ASP A 132 5.28 8.71 -9.04
C ASP A 132 3.83 8.44 -8.61
N ARG A 133 3.09 7.81 -9.51
CA ARG A 133 1.76 7.28 -9.24
C ARG A 133 1.77 5.78 -9.43
N HIS A 134 1.03 5.07 -8.61
CA HIS A 134 0.85 3.63 -8.78
C HIS A 134 -0.59 3.23 -8.49
N ARG A 135 -0.97 2.07 -9.00
CA ARG A 135 -2.28 1.47 -8.79
C ARG A 135 -2.15 0.06 -8.27
N TYR A 136 -3.02 -0.30 -7.34
CA TYR A 136 -3.13 -1.66 -6.87
C TYR A 136 -4.17 -2.44 -7.67
N ARG A 137 -3.88 -3.69 -7.94
CA ARG A 137 -4.80 -4.65 -8.56
C ARG A 137 -4.95 -5.86 -7.64
N ALA A 138 -6.19 -6.27 -7.40
CA ALA A 138 -6.45 -7.52 -6.70
C ALA A 138 -6.14 -8.69 -7.63
N ILE A 139 -5.42 -9.68 -7.12
CA ILE A 139 -5.04 -10.89 -7.85
C ILE A 139 -5.34 -12.13 -7.02
N ALA A 140 -5.60 -13.25 -7.66
CA ALA A 140 -5.75 -14.55 -7.03
C ALA A 140 -4.39 -15.13 -6.61
N ARG A 141 -4.41 -16.21 -5.87
CA ARG A 141 -3.20 -16.82 -5.31
C ARG A 141 -2.30 -17.42 -6.38
N ASP A 142 -2.88 -18.10 -7.34
CA ASP A 142 -2.16 -18.70 -8.47
C ASP A 142 -1.44 -17.64 -9.31
N GLU A 143 -2.12 -16.52 -9.59
CA GLU A 143 -1.50 -15.37 -10.27
C GLU A 143 -0.38 -14.75 -9.43
N TYR A 144 -0.58 -14.64 -8.12
CA TYR A 144 0.46 -14.16 -7.20
C TYR A 144 1.71 -15.04 -7.27
N GLU A 145 1.55 -16.35 -7.20
CA GLU A 145 2.64 -17.33 -7.23
C GLU A 145 3.37 -17.28 -8.58
N HIS A 146 2.63 -17.25 -9.67
CA HIS A 146 3.21 -17.12 -11.01
C HIS A 146 4.03 -15.84 -11.19
N ILE A 147 3.48 -14.67 -10.83
CA ILE A 147 4.23 -13.42 -10.88
C ILE A 147 5.48 -13.50 -9.99
N ARG A 148 5.36 -14.13 -8.83
CA ARG A 148 6.49 -14.28 -7.91
C ARG A 148 7.64 -15.08 -8.53
N GLU A 149 7.33 -16.17 -9.23
CA GLU A 149 8.33 -16.98 -9.96
C GLU A 149 9.07 -16.14 -11.02
N LEU A 150 8.34 -15.35 -11.81
CA LEU A 150 8.93 -14.48 -12.82
C LEU A 150 9.84 -13.40 -12.19
N VAL A 151 9.42 -12.80 -11.08
CA VAL A 151 10.23 -11.80 -10.36
C VAL A 151 11.51 -12.42 -9.80
N GLU A 152 11.44 -13.64 -9.25
CA GLU A 152 12.62 -14.35 -8.73
C GLU A 152 13.58 -14.77 -9.83
N ALA A 153 13.04 -15.12 -11.00
CA ALA A 153 13.84 -15.40 -12.20
C ALA A 153 14.46 -14.14 -12.84
N GLY A 154 14.01 -12.93 -12.48
CA GLY A 154 14.45 -11.68 -13.08
C GLY A 154 13.84 -11.41 -14.46
N THR A 155 12.74 -12.07 -14.79
CA THR A 155 12.07 -11.99 -16.11
C THR A 155 10.71 -11.31 -16.07
N TYR A 156 10.29 -10.82 -14.89
CA TYR A 156 9.02 -10.11 -14.78
C TYR A 156 9.11 -8.73 -15.44
N GLU A 157 8.16 -8.44 -16.30
CA GLU A 157 8.02 -7.14 -16.95
C GLU A 157 7.11 -6.22 -16.11
N TYR A 158 7.73 -5.26 -15.42
CA TYR A 158 7.00 -4.25 -14.66
C TYR A 158 6.27 -3.32 -15.63
N GLN A 159 4.98 -3.11 -15.38
CA GLN A 159 4.16 -2.16 -16.16
C GLN A 159 4.45 -0.74 -15.66
N ILE A 160 5.25 0.00 -16.41
CA ILE A 160 5.62 1.39 -16.13
C ILE A 160 5.32 2.22 -17.37
N GLU A 161 4.63 3.31 -17.19
CA GLU A 161 4.27 4.28 -18.21
C GLU A 161 4.79 5.65 -17.79
N GLU A 162 5.37 6.39 -18.73
CA GLU A 162 5.66 7.80 -18.53
C GLU A 162 4.38 8.61 -18.80
N ASP A 163 4.03 9.47 -17.85
CA ASP A 163 2.83 10.28 -17.94
C ASP A 163 3.08 11.68 -17.36
N SER A 164 2.27 12.64 -17.77
CA SER A 164 2.27 14.00 -17.23
C SER A 164 1.08 14.18 -16.28
N PHE A 165 1.30 14.90 -15.19
CA PHE A 165 0.25 15.19 -14.22
C PHE A 165 -0.13 16.67 -14.27
N ASP A 166 -1.38 16.95 -14.63
CA ASP A 166 -1.95 18.29 -14.60
C ASP A 166 -2.54 18.60 -13.22
N CYS A 167 -1.77 19.35 -12.42
CA CYS A 167 -2.17 19.75 -11.07
C CYS A 167 -3.43 20.62 -11.09
N ALA A 168 -3.59 21.51 -12.09
CA ALA A 168 -4.72 22.40 -12.15
C ALA A 168 -6.01 21.63 -12.45
N GLN A 169 -5.95 20.70 -13.39
CA GLN A 169 -7.07 19.81 -13.68
C GLN A 169 -7.45 18.96 -12.47
N TYR A 170 -6.46 18.42 -11.76
CA TYR A 170 -6.71 17.62 -10.56
C TYR A 170 -7.37 18.43 -9.44
N ILE A 171 -6.89 19.67 -9.20
CA ILE A 171 -7.49 20.58 -8.20
C ILE A 171 -8.94 20.92 -8.59
N ALA A 172 -9.19 21.29 -9.85
CA ALA A 172 -10.54 21.59 -10.33
C ALA A 172 -11.48 20.37 -10.19
N TRP A 173 -10.97 19.17 -10.44
CA TRP A 173 -11.73 17.95 -10.19
C TRP A 173 -12.03 17.75 -8.71
N LEU A 174 -11.06 17.94 -7.79
CA LEU A 174 -11.28 17.85 -6.33
C LEU A 174 -12.36 18.85 -5.88
N GLU A 175 -12.30 20.10 -6.35
CA GLU A 175 -13.30 21.12 -6.04
C GLU A 175 -14.71 20.72 -6.54
N SER A 176 -14.79 20.06 -7.69
CA SER A 176 -16.05 19.57 -8.24
C SER A 176 -16.72 18.47 -7.41
N LEU A 177 -15.96 17.78 -6.56
CA LEU A 177 -16.50 16.75 -5.67
C LEU A 177 -17.28 17.31 -4.47
N GLY A 178 -17.08 18.59 -4.11
CA GLY A 178 -17.74 19.23 -2.99
C GLY A 178 -17.62 18.41 -1.70
N GLU A 179 -18.72 18.30 -0.94
CA GLU A 179 -18.77 17.53 0.33
C GLU A 179 -18.40 16.05 0.18
N ALA A 180 -18.46 15.48 -1.02
CA ALA A 180 -18.03 14.10 -1.25
C ALA A 180 -16.53 13.90 -1.04
N ALA A 181 -15.72 14.97 -1.12
CA ALA A 181 -14.30 14.95 -0.83
C ALA A 181 -13.99 14.96 0.68
N GLU A 182 -14.93 15.44 1.49
CA GLU A 182 -14.75 15.61 2.95
C GLU A 182 -15.03 14.34 3.77
N LYS A 183 -15.50 13.27 3.14
CA LYS A 183 -15.95 12.04 3.82
C LYS A 183 -14.88 11.32 4.65
N THR A 184 -13.62 11.64 4.47
CA THR A 184 -12.56 11.13 5.34
C THR A 184 -12.08 12.24 6.25
N ASP A 185 -12.80 12.46 7.36
CA ASP A 185 -12.32 13.35 8.41
C ASP A 185 -11.03 12.77 9.02
N LEU A 186 -9.90 13.28 8.53
CA LEU A 186 -8.57 12.92 9.01
C LEU A 186 -8.40 13.26 10.51
N ASN A 187 -9.19 14.19 11.04
CA ASN A 187 -9.13 14.57 12.46
C ASN A 187 -9.68 13.45 13.36
N SER A 188 -10.64 12.67 12.87
CA SER A 188 -11.14 11.51 13.61
C SER A 188 -10.09 10.41 13.79
N LEU A 189 -9.13 10.30 12.86
CA LEU A 189 -8.04 9.32 12.93
C LEU A 189 -7.02 9.64 14.04
N TRP A 190 -6.85 10.92 14.40
CA TRP A 190 -5.91 11.36 15.42
C TRP A 190 -6.54 11.48 16.81
N SER A 191 -7.86 11.55 16.91
CA SER A 191 -8.57 11.65 18.19
C SER A 191 -8.65 10.32 18.95
N LEU A 192 -8.23 9.21 18.37
CA LEU A 192 -8.26 7.86 18.96
C LEU A 192 -6.88 7.41 19.49
N THR A 193 -5.88 8.27 19.48
CA THR A 193 -4.56 8.03 20.09
C THR A 193 -4.47 8.67 21.46
#